data_7fa46f93e90f24a6995bb04ccfb9ad53
#
_entry.id   7fa46f93e90f24a6995bb04ccfb9ad53
#
_cell.length_a   1.000
_cell.length_b   1.000
_cell.length_c   1.000
_cell.angle_alpha   90.00
_cell.angle_beta   90.00
_cell.angle_gamma   90.00
#
_symmetry.space_group_name_H-M   'P 1'
#
loop_
_entity.id
_entity.type
_entity.pdbx_description
1 polymer ?
#
loop_
_entity_poly.entity_id
_entity_poly.type
_entity_poly.pdbx_seq_one_letter_code
_entity_poly.pdbx_strand_id
1 'polypeptide(L)'
;MLNKELQEKLSDLDIGVEFAEEVSEFLTLTVPKENLHFLMNKLKTDIDLSFDYLFCVTGMDWGQSLGVIYHLESTVHRHNLVVKVQTSDRENPILDSVYDIWQTAEFHELEVYDFFGIKFNNHPKLRRLFLTPEWSGYPLRKDYVDTANMIIK
;
A
#
# COMPACT_ATOMS: atom_id res chain seq x y z
N MET A 1 -17.95 13.71 -5.67
CA MET A 1 -16.94 14.69 -5.20
C MET A 1 -15.84 14.81 -6.25
N LEU A 2 -15.46 16.04 -6.57
CA LEU A 2 -14.37 16.28 -7.52
C LEU A 2 -13.02 16.07 -6.84
N ASN A 3 -11.99 15.69 -7.62
CA ASN A 3 -10.65 15.46 -7.09
C ASN A 3 -10.11 16.66 -6.31
N LYS A 4 -10.41 17.88 -6.77
CA LYS A 4 -9.97 19.10 -6.10
C LYS A 4 -10.57 19.23 -4.70
N GLU A 5 -11.84 18.94 -4.55
CA GLU A 5 -12.54 18.99 -3.25
C GLU A 5 -11.97 17.93 -2.31
N LEU A 6 -11.71 16.74 -2.83
CA LEU A 6 -11.11 15.65 -2.08
C LEU A 6 -9.70 16.02 -1.63
N GLN A 7 -8.90 16.63 -2.51
CA GLN A 7 -7.55 17.08 -2.18
C GLN A 7 -7.55 18.12 -1.06
N GLU A 8 -8.44 19.11 -1.14
CA GLU A 8 -8.56 20.13 -0.10
C GLU A 8 -8.91 19.51 1.26
N LYS A 9 -9.86 18.59 1.26
CA LYS A 9 -10.29 17.93 2.49
C LYS A 9 -9.18 17.09 3.11
N LEU A 10 -8.42 16.38 2.30
CA LEU A 10 -7.28 15.57 2.78
C LEU A 10 -6.12 16.44 3.25
N SER A 11 -5.89 17.58 2.61
CA SER A 11 -4.87 18.53 3.04
C SER A 11 -5.14 19.11 4.44
N ASP A 12 -6.40 19.23 4.80
CA ASP A 12 -6.80 19.75 6.11
C ASP A 12 -6.47 18.81 7.27
N LEU A 13 -6.16 17.54 6.98
CA LEU A 13 -5.79 16.57 8.01
C LEU A 13 -4.40 16.81 8.61
N ASP A 14 -3.55 17.54 7.89
CA ASP A 14 -2.18 17.92 8.34
C ASP A 14 -1.35 16.72 8.84
N ILE A 15 -1.31 15.66 8.03
CA ILE A 15 -0.57 14.44 8.34
C ILE A 15 0.60 14.17 7.39
N GLY A 16 1.07 15.20 6.70
CA GLY A 16 2.23 15.09 5.82
C GLY A 16 1.96 14.43 4.48
N VAL A 17 0.73 14.42 4.00
CA VAL A 17 0.42 13.89 2.67
C VAL A 17 0.95 14.82 1.58
N GLU A 18 1.47 14.22 0.52
CA GLU A 18 1.93 14.93 -0.67
C GLU A 18 1.16 14.41 -1.88
N PHE A 19 0.60 15.33 -2.66
CA PHE A 19 -0.16 14.96 -3.84
C PHE A 19 0.75 14.92 -5.08
N ALA A 20 0.46 13.97 -5.97
CA ALA A 20 1.17 13.87 -7.23
C ALA A 20 0.88 15.10 -8.08
N GLU A 21 1.92 15.67 -8.70
CA GLU A 21 1.79 16.84 -9.58
C GLU A 21 1.19 16.47 -10.93
N GLU A 22 1.35 15.20 -11.34
CA GLU A 22 0.85 14.73 -12.62
C GLU A 22 -0.68 14.67 -12.62
N VAL A 23 -1.27 15.16 -13.71
CA VAL A 23 -2.72 15.07 -13.89
C VAL A 23 -3.06 13.64 -14.32
N SER A 24 -3.80 12.95 -13.47
CA SER A 24 -4.29 11.60 -13.76
C SER A 24 -5.79 11.53 -13.46
N GLU A 25 -6.42 10.48 -13.95
CA GLU A 25 -7.84 10.24 -13.71
C GLU A 25 -8.16 10.17 -12.20
N PHE A 26 -7.27 9.56 -11.45
CA PHE A 26 -7.44 9.37 -10.01
C PHE A 26 -6.49 10.26 -9.22
N LEU A 27 -7.01 10.90 -8.18
CA LEU A 27 -6.18 11.62 -7.24
C LEU A 27 -5.19 10.65 -6.59
N THR A 28 -3.91 11.00 -6.62
CA THR A 28 -2.83 10.19 -6.06
C THR A 28 -2.09 10.98 -5.00
N LEU A 29 -1.88 10.36 -3.83
CA LEU A 29 -1.11 10.97 -2.75
C LEU A 29 -0.08 10.00 -2.19
N THR A 30 0.95 10.55 -1.56
CA THR A 30 1.93 9.81 -0.78
C THR A 30 1.79 10.21 0.68
N VAL A 31 1.76 9.23 1.58
CA VAL A 31 1.65 9.45 3.02
C VAL A 31 2.88 8.88 3.71
N PRO A 32 3.42 9.56 4.76
CA PRO A 32 4.46 8.97 5.59
C PRO A 32 3.96 7.68 6.25
N LYS A 33 4.83 6.67 6.33
CA LYS A 33 4.42 5.36 6.89
C LYS A 33 3.89 5.45 8.31
N GLU A 34 4.37 6.42 9.09
CA GLU A 34 3.93 6.63 10.46
C GLU A 34 2.46 7.07 10.55
N ASN A 35 1.95 7.68 9.49
CA ASN A 35 0.59 8.22 9.44
C ASN A 35 -0.34 7.38 8.56
N LEU A 36 0.15 6.25 8.02
CA LEU A 36 -0.63 5.42 7.11
C LEU A 36 -1.93 4.94 7.74
N HIS A 37 -1.84 4.30 8.90
CA HIS A 37 -3.03 3.73 9.54
C HIS A 37 -4.04 4.81 9.94
N PHE A 38 -3.56 5.94 10.45
CA PHE A 38 -4.41 7.08 10.79
C PHE A 38 -5.18 7.58 9.57
N LEU A 39 -4.46 7.81 8.45
CA LEU A 39 -5.08 8.24 7.20
C LEU A 39 -6.13 7.26 6.72
N MET A 40 -5.77 5.97 6.67
CA MET A 40 -6.66 4.93 6.17
C MET A 40 -7.92 4.80 7.02
N ASN A 41 -7.79 4.90 8.33
CA ASN A 41 -8.94 4.88 9.22
C ASN A 41 -9.87 6.08 8.99
N LYS A 42 -9.28 7.27 8.79
CA LYS A 42 -10.05 8.47 8.47
C LYS A 42 -10.76 8.35 7.13
N LEU A 43 -10.11 7.80 6.12
CA LEU A 43 -10.72 7.62 4.79
C LEU A 43 -11.97 6.75 4.87
N LYS A 44 -11.95 5.72 5.71
CA LYS A 44 -13.11 4.84 5.84
C LYS A 44 -14.20 5.42 6.74
N THR A 45 -13.82 6.00 7.88
CA THR A 45 -14.79 6.38 8.91
C THR A 45 -15.40 7.76 8.73
N ASP A 46 -14.73 8.68 8.03
CA ASP A 46 -15.26 10.01 7.77
C ASP A 46 -16.43 9.90 6.77
N ILE A 47 -17.61 10.38 7.18
CA ILE A 47 -18.83 10.26 6.38
C ILE A 47 -18.71 10.96 5.02
N ASP A 48 -17.93 12.04 4.94
CA ASP A 48 -17.72 12.76 3.69
C ASP A 48 -16.72 12.08 2.76
N LEU A 49 -15.91 11.17 3.27
CA LEU A 49 -14.96 10.41 2.49
C LEU A 49 -15.47 9.01 2.17
N SER A 50 -15.87 8.24 3.16
CA SER A 50 -16.53 6.93 3.03
C SER A 50 -15.87 5.99 2.04
N PHE A 51 -14.53 5.86 2.11
CA PHE A 51 -13.82 4.90 1.27
C PHE A 51 -14.05 3.50 1.81
N ASP A 52 -15.10 2.88 1.33
CA ASP A 52 -15.59 1.59 1.81
C ASP A 52 -15.00 0.40 1.06
N TYR A 53 -14.28 0.63 -0.04
CA TYR A 53 -13.76 -0.44 -0.88
C TYR A 53 -12.27 -0.26 -1.18
N LEU A 54 -11.47 -1.16 -0.62
CA LEU A 54 -10.06 -1.33 -0.98
C LEU A 54 -10.00 -2.45 -2.03
N PHE A 55 -9.81 -2.08 -3.30
CA PHE A 55 -9.93 -3.08 -4.37
C PHE A 55 -8.58 -3.55 -4.92
N CYS A 56 -7.48 -2.89 -4.58
CA CYS A 56 -6.15 -3.32 -5.02
C CYS A 56 -5.07 -2.83 -4.07
N VAL A 57 -4.11 -3.71 -3.79
CA VAL A 57 -2.90 -3.40 -3.04
C VAL A 57 -1.73 -3.94 -3.85
N THR A 58 -0.84 -3.06 -4.27
CA THR A 58 0.29 -3.42 -5.15
C THR A 58 1.60 -3.10 -4.46
N GLY A 59 2.49 -4.10 -4.37
CA GLY A 59 3.85 -3.87 -3.90
C GLY A 59 4.70 -3.20 -4.98
N MET A 60 5.64 -2.38 -4.56
CA MET A 60 6.54 -1.67 -5.47
C MET A 60 7.96 -1.66 -4.95
N ASP A 61 8.91 -1.80 -5.86
CA ASP A 61 10.34 -1.58 -5.59
C ASP A 61 10.80 -0.41 -6.46
N TRP A 62 11.04 0.75 -5.81
CA TRP A 62 11.51 1.95 -6.49
C TRP A 62 13.05 2.05 -6.55
N GLY A 63 13.75 0.98 -6.16
CA GLY A 63 15.21 0.97 -6.14
C GLY A 63 15.78 1.45 -4.82
N GLN A 64 15.48 2.66 -4.41
CA GLN A 64 15.93 3.24 -3.15
C GLN A 64 14.99 2.90 -1.99
N SER A 65 13.74 2.56 -2.29
CA SER A 65 12.72 2.25 -1.30
C SER A 65 11.81 1.13 -1.78
N LEU A 66 11.15 0.49 -0.83
CA LEU A 66 10.07 -0.46 -1.06
C LEU A 66 8.78 0.15 -0.54
N GLY A 67 7.66 -0.23 -1.12
CA GLY A 67 6.41 0.28 -0.63
C GLY A 67 5.20 -0.35 -1.28
N VAL A 68 4.06 0.28 -1.06
CA VAL A 68 2.76 -0.24 -1.45
C VAL A 68 1.92 0.88 -2.03
N ILE A 69 1.15 0.54 -3.05
CA ILE A 69 0.16 1.42 -3.64
C ILE A 69 -1.22 0.83 -3.35
N TYR A 70 -2.07 1.61 -2.70
CA TYR A 70 -3.44 1.22 -2.37
C TYR A 70 -4.41 1.92 -3.31
N HIS A 71 -5.34 1.16 -3.88
CA HIS A 71 -6.40 1.70 -4.71
C HIS A 71 -7.72 1.59 -3.96
N LEU A 72 -8.32 2.74 -3.70
CA LEU A 72 -9.53 2.86 -2.88
C LEU A 72 -10.66 3.48 -3.68
N GLU A 73 -11.88 3.05 -3.38
CA GLU A 73 -13.09 3.60 -3.97
C GLU A 73 -14.12 3.87 -2.87
N SER A 74 -14.80 5.00 -2.99
CA SER A 74 -16.04 5.23 -2.26
C SER A 74 -17.22 4.90 -3.16
N THR A 75 -17.93 3.82 -2.84
CA THR A 75 -19.15 3.46 -3.59
C THR A 75 -20.31 4.40 -3.27
N VAL A 76 -20.23 5.07 -2.12
CA VAL A 76 -21.23 6.06 -1.69
C VAL A 76 -21.13 7.35 -2.48
N HIS A 77 -19.91 7.91 -2.58
CA HIS A 77 -19.67 9.20 -3.22
C HIS A 77 -19.14 9.09 -4.65
N ARG A 78 -18.90 7.87 -5.14
CA ARG A 78 -18.45 7.61 -6.51
C ARG A 78 -17.14 8.28 -6.87
N HIS A 79 -16.13 8.17 -6.00
CA HIS A 79 -14.80 8.68 -6.29
C HIS A 79 -13.72 7.66 -5.91
N ASN A 80 -12.54 7.85 -6.48
CA ASN A 80 -11.39 6.97 -6.29
C ASN A 80 -10.21 7.73 -5.72
N LEU A 81 -9.33 7.01 -5.01
CA LEU A 81 -8.11 7.56 -4.45
C LEU A 81 -6.99 6.53 -4.54
N VAL A 82 -5.80 6.99 -4.91
CA VAL A 82 -4.59 6.16 -4.89
C VAL A 82 -3.69 6.66 -3.79
N VAL A 83 -3.32 5.77 -2.86
CA VAL A 83 -2.45 6.10 -1.72
C VAL A 83 -1.16 5.32 -1.86
N LYS A 84 -0.03 6.04 -1.84
CA LYS A 84 1.31 5.45 -1.85
C LYS A 84 1.96 5.61 -0.50
N VAL A 85 2.64 4.58 -0.04
CA VAL A 85 3.45 4.59 1.17
C VAL A 85 4.74 3.86 0.89
N GLN A 86 5.85 4.32 1.46
CA GLN A 86 7.16 3.71 1.20
C GLN A 86 8.02 3.73 2.45
N THR A 87 9.01 2.83 2.47
CA THR A 87 10.04 2.78 3.48
C THR A 87 11.41 2.65 2.81
N SER A 88 12.39 3.38 3.32
CA SER A 88 13.77 3.28 2.83
C SER A 88 14.53 2.09 3.43
N ASP A 89 13.98 1.43 4.44
CA ASP A 89 14.59 0.25 5.05
C ASP A 89 14.31 -0.98 4.19
N ARG A 90 15.25 -1.31 3.31
CA ARG A 90 15.11 -2.46 2.41
C ARG A 90 15.44 -3.80 3.07
N GLU A 91 16.15 -3.79 4.17
CA GLU A 91 16.52 -5.02 4.88
C GLU A 91 15.38 -5.53 5.76
N ASN A 92 14.66 -4.61 6.39
CA ASN A 92 13.54 -4.95 7.27
C ASN A 92 12.36 -3.99 7.03
N PRO A 93 11.76 -4.03 5.83
CA PRO A 93 10.66 -3.13 5.50
C PRO A 93 9.40 -3.53 6.27
N ILE A 94 8.86 -2.60 7.03
CA ILE A 94 7.67 -2.82 7.86
C ILE A 94 6.69 -1.68 7.63
N LEU A 95 5.45 -2.02 7.35
CA LEU A 95 4.34 -1.08 7.25
C LEU A 95 3.19 -1.57 8.13
N ASP A 96 2.29 -0.67 8.51
CA ASP A 96 1.11 -1.06 9.27
C ASP A 96 0.11 -1.78 8.38
N SER A 97 -0.47 -2.87 8.88
CA SER A 97 -1.58 -3.54 8.22
C SER A 97 -2.83 -2.68 8.28
N VAL A 98 -3.61 -2.73 7.21
CA VAL A 98 -4.93 -2.10 7.17
C VAL A 98 -6.06 -3.13 7.19
N TYR A 99 -5.76 -4.35 7.60
CA TYR A 99 -6.74 -5.44 7.69
C TYR A 99 -7.88 -5.11 8.64
N ASP A 100 -7.59 -4.43 9.75
CA ASP A 100 -8.61 -4.02 10.72
C ASP A 100 -9.57 -2.97 10.17
N ILE A 101 -9.20 -2.31 9.07
CA ILE A 101 -10.03 -1.32 8.38
C ILE A 101 -10.78 -1.97 7.21
N TRP A 102 -10.07 -2.74 6.37
CA TRP A 102 -10.65 -3.46 5.23
C TRP A 102 -10.18 -4.91 5.26
N GLN A 103 -11.08 -5.85 5.48
CA GLN A 103 -10.73 -7.28 5.56
C GLN A 103 -10.13 -7.82 4.25
N THR A 104 -10.47 -7.22 3.12
CA THR A 104 -9.89 -7.60 1.82
C THR A 104 -8.38 -7.40 1.77
N ALA A 105 -7.82 -6.58 2.66
CA ALA A 105 -6.38 -6.37 2.73
C ALA A 105 -5.61 -7.63 3.14
N GLU A 106 -6.24 -8.59 3.81
CA GLU A 106 -5.55 -9.78 4.33
C GLU A 106 -4.72 -10.48 3.26
N PHE A 107 -5.34 -10.89 2.16
CA PHE A 107 -4.64 -11.62 1.11
C PHE A 107 -3.76 -10.72 0.26
N HIS A 108 -4.16 -9.49 0.02
CA HIS A 108 -3.34 -8.53 -0.71
C HIS A 108 -2.03 -8.24 0.01
N GLU A 109 -2.06 -8.10 1.33
CA GLU A 109 -0.85 -7.88 2.12
C GLU A 109 0.04 -9.12 2.16
N LEU A 110 -0.55 -10.32 2.22
CA LEU A 110 0.21 -11.56 2.13
C LEU A 110 0.94 -11.68 0.79
N GLU A 111 0.30 -11.30 -0.30
CA GLU A 111 0.90 -11.29 -1.62
C GLU A 111 2.10 -10.34 -1.68
N VAL A 112 1.95 -9.13 -1.15
CA VAL A 112 3.05 -8.15 -1.09
C VAL A 112 4.20 -8.68 -0.24
N TYR A 113 3.90 -9.29 0.91
CA TYR A 113 4.92 -9.92 1.74
C TYR A 113 5.66 -11.02 0.98
N ASP A 114 4.90 -11.88 0.29
CA ASP A 114 5.46 -13.04 -0.42
C ASP A 114 6.46 -12.63 -1.49
N PHE A 115 6.16 -11.59 -2.27
CA PHE A 115 6.96 -11.19 -3.43
C PHE A 115 7.95 -10.06 -3.15
N PHE A 116 7.72 -9.22 -2.15
CA PHE A 116 8.58 -8.07 -1.84
C PHE A 116 9.20 -8.11 -0.45
N GLY A 117 8.72 -8.96 0.44
CA GLY A 117 9.25 -9.07 1.80
C GLY A 117 8.85 -7.94 2.72
N ILE A 118 7.85 -7.16 2.36
CA ILE A 118 7.32 -6.11 3.24
C ILE A 118 6.45 -6.76 4.31
N LYS A 119 6.82 -6.58 5.58
CA LYS A 119 6.05 -7.09 6.71
C LYS A 119 4.98 -6.09 7.11
N PHE A 120 3.83 -6.60 7.52
CA PHE A 120 2.71 -5.77 7.93
C PHE A 120 2.44 -5.95 9.42
N ASN A 121 2.64 -4.89 10.21
CA ASN A 121 2.36 -4.90 11.64
C ASN A 121 0.87 -5.13 11.89
N ASN A 122 0.56 -5.98 12.85
CA ASN A 122 -0.82 -6.32 13.24
C ASN A 122 -1.60 -7.09 12.19
N HIS A 123 -0.92 -7.68 11.22
CA HIS A 123 -1.55 -8.62 10.30
C HIS A 123 -1.95 -9.89 11.06
N PRO A 124 -3.17 -10.42 10.87
CA PRO A 124 -3.66 -11.54 11.67
C PRO A 124 -2.86 -12.82 11.45
N LYS A 125 -2.36 -13.07 10.24
CA LYS A 125 -1.62 -14.28 9.92
C LYS A 125 -0.59 -14.03 8.81
N LEU A 126 0.44 -13.25 9.13
CA LEU A 126 1.50 -12.97 8.15
C LEU A 126 2.29 -14.25 7.86
N ARG A 127 2.25 -14.72 6.61
CA ARG A 127 2.89 -15.94 6.15
C ARG A 127 3.10 -15.92 4.65
N ARG A 128 3.87 -16.86 4.16
CA ARG A 128 3.94 -17.11 2.71
C ARG A 128 2.56 -17.59 2.21
N LEU A 129 2.14 -17.12 1.06
CA LEU A 129 0.85 -17.46 0.47
C LEU A 129 1.00 -18.35 -0.77
N PHE A 130 1.77 -17.86 -1.77
CA PHE A 130 2.00 -18.59 -3.02
C PHE A 130 3.29 -19.40 -3.00
N LEU A 131 4.30 -18.90 -2.29
CA LEU A 131 5.60 -19.55 -2.20
C LEU A 131 5.65 -20.46 -0.97
N THR A 132 6.54 -21.48 -1.02
CA THR A 132 6.72 -22.36 0.12
C THR A 132 7.38 -21.62 1.29
N PRO A 133 7.15 -22.07 2.55
CA PRO A 133 7.80 -21.42 3.70
C PRO A 133 9.33 -21.42 3.62
N GLU A 134 9.92 -22.39 2.92
CA GLU A 134 11.37 -22.52 2.75
C GLU A 134 11.90 -21.66 1.59
N TRP A 135 11.05 -21.00 0.81
CA TRP A 135 11.50 -20.19 -0.31
C TRP A 135 12.42 -19.07 0.17
N SER A 136 13.59 -18.97 -0.45
CA SER A 136 14.58 -17.96 -0.11
C SER A 136 14.39 -16.71 -0.96
N GLY A 137 14.25 -15.56 -0.30
CA GLY A 137 14.15 -14.26 -0.97
C GLY A 137 12.73 -13.91 -1.41
N TYR A 138 12.65 -12.78 -2.12
CA TYR A 138 11.38 -12.17 -2.55
C TYR A 138 11.46 -11.84 -4.03
N PRO A 139 10.77 -12.64 -4.88
CA PRO A 139 11.03 -12.66 -6.33
C PRO A 139 10.78 -11.36 -7.10
N LEU A 140 9.92 -10.48 -6.62
CA LEU A 140 9.61 -9.25 -7.36
C LEU A 140 10.48 -8.06 -6.96
N ARG A 141 11.44 -8.26 -6.03
CA ARG A 141 12.44 -7.24 -5.75
C ARG A 141 13.43 -7.13 -6.90
N LYS A 142 13.90 -5.91 -7.16
CA LYS A 142 14.92 -5.64 -8.19
C LYS A 142 16.27 -6.29 -7.85
N ASP A 143 16.55 -6.51 -6.56
CA ASP A 143 17.78 -7.13 -6.09
C ASP A 143 17.65 -8.64 -5.89
N TYR A 144 16.56 -9.26 -6.31
CA TYR A 144 16.37 -10.70 -6.17
C TYR A 144 17.31 -11.48 -7.07
N VAL A 145 17.92 -12.50 -6.48
CA VAL A 145 18.81 -13.44 -7.17
C VAL A 145 18.34 -14.86 -6.89
N ASP A 146 17.95 -15.58 -7.92
CA ASP A 146 17.61 -17.00 -7.83
C ASP A 146 18.82 -17.83 -8.21
N THR A 147 19.58 -18.28 -7.21
CA THR A 147 20.81 -19.04 -7.42
C THR A 147 20.55 -20.46 -7.92
N ALA A 148 19.34 -20.98 -7.74
CA ALA A 148 18.98 -22.35 -8.16
C ALA A 148 18.55 -22.42 -9.63
N ASN A 149 17.84 -21.38 -10.12
CA ASN A 149 17.23 -21.39 -11.44
C ASN A 149 17.74 -20.28 -12.36
N MET A 150 18.65 -19.42 -11.86
CA MET A 150 19.12 -18.30 -12.64
C MET A 150 19.99 -18.74 -13.81
N ILE A 151 19.61 -18.31 -15.00
CA ILE A 151 20.45 -18.43 -16.19
C ILE A 151 21.29 -17.16 -16.26
N ILE A 152 22.55 -17.28 -15.94
CA ILE A 152 23.49 -16.16 -16.05
C ILE A 152 23.85 -16.00 -17.52
N LYS A 153 23.46 -14.86 -18.07
CA LYS A 153 23.80 -14.51 -19.44
C LYS A 153 25.00 -13.57 -19.47
#